data_fd0e127573bbda2d3ccbe53cc87018e1
#
_entry.id   fd0e127573bbda2d3ccbe53cc87018e1
#
_cell.length_a   1.000
_cell.length_b   1.000
_cell.length_c   1.000
_cell.angle_alpha   90.00
_cell.angle_beta   90.00
_cell.angle_gamma   90.00
#
_symmetry.space_group_name_H-M   'P 1'
#
loop_
_entity.id
_entity.type
_entity.pdbx_description
1 polymer ?
#
loop_
_entity_poly.entity_id
_entity_poly.type
_entity_poly.pdbx_seq_one_letter_code
_entity_poly.pdbx_strand_id
1 'polypeptide(L)'
;MKDNFTGIENISKKEKVYLQLKYDIISQGLRAGQQITEEEIVKRYEISRTPVREIFRRLEHDGLVKNIPYKGTYVSDLRRDDIEEILDIRLALESFAAKCAAQKVDKDGIKKFSDLEAQFKLAIRTQNSVVSFEADTKLHELILDTAGNKRIHAIITNLLGQIHRIRFISGHIPGRMNTTAGEHFDIIKAIKKKDPELAQQTMQLHIENTKKLLLQPSKMEEEFLSLLSNSNHT
;
A
#
# COMPACT_ATOMS: atom_id res chain seq x y z
N MET A 1 -2.41 1.82 24.34
CA MET A 1 -2.06 1.83 22.90
C MET A 1 -2.07 3.28 22.45
N LYS A 2 -0.93 3.84 22.04
CA LYS A 2 -0.83 5.25 21.62
C LYS A 2 -1.45 5.37 20.24
N ASP A 3 -2.39 6.33 20.09
CA ASP A 3 -2.98 6.69 18.80
C ASP A 3 -1.86 7.14 17.84
N ASN A 4 -1.58 6.33 16.83
CA ASN A 4 -0.55 6.61 15.82
C ASN A 4 -0.98 7.65 14.76
N PHE A 5 -2.12 8.32 14.96
CA PHE A 5 -2.68 9.29 14.03
C PHE A 5 -2.74 10.70 14.64
N THR A 6 -1.59 11.27 14.97
CA THR A 6 -1.47 12.70 15.29
C THR A 6 -1.50 13.52 14.01
N GLY A 7 -2.65 14.07 13.65
CA GLY A 7 -2.81 14.96 12.48
C GLY A 7 -4.20 15.01 11.86
N ILE A 8 -5.18 14.25 12.39
CA ILE A 8 -6.51 14.13 11.78
C ILE A 8 -7.58 14.51 12.82
N GLU A 9 -7.64 15.77 13.18
CA GLU A 9 -8.60 16.27 14.19
C GLU A 9 -10.05 16.29 13.72
N ASN A 10 -10.36 16.09 12.41
CA ASN A 10 -11.71 16.29 11.84
C ASN A 10 -12.31 15.07 11.13
N ILE A 11 -11.84 13.84 11.37
CA ILE A 11 -12.47 12.66 10.77
C ILE A 11 -13.45 11.97 11.72
N SER A 12 -14.53 11.41 11.16
CA SER A 12 -15.55 10.71 11.93
C SER A 12 -14.97 9.48 12.68
N LYS A 13 -15.61 9.10 13.81
CA LYS A 13 -15.22 7.91 14.56
C LYS A 13 -15.22 6.65 13.66
N LYS A 14 -16.16 6.53 12.73
CA LYS A 14 -16.22 5.46 11.73
C LYS A 14 -14.94 5.42 10.87
N GLU A 15 -14.50 6.57 10.36
CA GLU A 15 -13.30 6.65 9.53
C GLU A 15 -12.03 6.28 10.31
N LYS A 16 -11.92 6.74 11.57
CA LYS A 16 -10.79 6.35 12.45
C LYS A 16 -10.71 4.84 12.63
N VAL A 17 -11.85 4.19 12.89
CA VAL A 17 -11.91 2.73 13.07
C VAL A 17 -11.55 2.00 11.78
N TYR A 18 -12.06 2.46 10.62
CA TYR A 18 -11.69 1.89 9.33
C TYR A 18 -10.17 1.97 9.10
N LEU A 19 -9.58 3.16 9.29
CA LEU A 19 -8.13 3.36 9.10
C LEU A 19 -7.30 2.51 10.07
N GLN A 20 -7.75 2.37 11.33
CA GLN A 20 -7.07 1.54 12.31
C GLN A 20 -7.12 0.06 11.93
N LEU A 21 -8.28 -0.47 11.55
CA LEU A 21 -8.41 -1.86 11.10
C LEU A 21 -7.60 -2.11 9.81
N LYS A 22 -7.64 -1.17 8.86
CA LYS A 22 -6.82 -1.23 7.66
C LYS A 22 -5.34 -1.30 8.01
N TYR A 23 -4.86 -0.45 8.91
CA TYR A 23 -3.49 -0.48 9.40
C TYR A 23 -3.16 -1.80 10.10
N ASP A 24 -4.02 -2.27 11.01
CA ASP A 24 -3.82 -3.52 11.76
C ASP A 24 -3.70 -4.74 10.79
N ILE A 25 -4.47 -4.75 9.69
CA ILE A 25 -4.38 -5.82 8.67
C ILE A 25 -3.09 -5.68 7.85
N ILE A 26 -2.76 -4.48 7.38
CA ILE A 26 -1.58 -4.22 6.54
C ILE A 26 -0.30 -4.52 7.33
N SER A 27 -0.23 -4.09 8.60
CA SER A 27 0.90 -4.31 9.50
C SER A 27 0.93 -5.70 10.14
N GLN A 28 0.02 -6.60 9.75
CA GLN A 28 -0.13 -7.96 10.28
C GLN A 28 -0.47 -8.04 11.78
N GLY A 29 -0.89 -6.96 12.40
CA GLY A 29 -1.49 -6.96 13.73
C GLY A 29 -2.80 -7.78 13.79
N LEU A 30 -3.52 -7.85 12.65
CA LEU A 30 -4.56 -8.82 12.37
C LEU A 30 -4.06 -9.79 11.31
N ARG A 31 -3.96 -11.08 11.65
CA ARG A 31 -3.30 -12.10 10.82
C ARG A 31 -4.18 -12.54 9.64
N ALA A 32 -3.54 -12.96 8.56
CA ALA A 32 -4.23 -13.62 7.45
C ALA A 32 -5.04 -14.84 7.96
N GLY A 33 -6.28 -14.99 7.47
CA GLY A 33 -7.21 -16.02 7.92
C GLY A 33 -7.84 -15.79 9.29
N GLN A 34 -7.45 -14.76 10.03
CA GLN A 34 -8.06 -14.42 11.32
C GLN A 34 -9.50 -13.96 11.12
N GLN A 35 -10.41 -14.49 11.93
CA GLN A 35 -11.79 -14.02 11.99
C GLN A 35 -11.86 -12.68 12.72
N ILE A 36 -12.65 -11.75 12.19
CA ILE A 36 -12.98 -10.47 12.82
C ILE A 36 -14.49 -10.41 12.97
N THR A 37 -14.99 -10.24 14.20
CA THR A 37 -16.43 -10.20 14.45
C THR A 37 -16.96 -8.79 14.65
N GLU A 38 -18.21 -8.54 14.24
CA GLU A 38 -18.89 -7.25 14.52
C GLU A 38 -18.86 -6.92 16.00
N GLU A 39 -19.06 -7.93 16.86
CA GLU A 39 -19.13 -7.78 18.32
C GLU A 39 -17.81 -7.29 18.92
N GLU A 40 -16.69 -7.86 18.49
CA GLU A 40 -15.35 -7.43 18.93
C GLU A 40 -15.10 -5.96 18.56
N ILE A 41 -15.46 -5.55 17.35
CA ILE A 41 -15.25 -4.17 16.89
C ILE A 41 -16.19 -3.20 17.60
N VAL A 42 -17.45 -3.56 17.78
CA VAL A 42 -18.41 -2.78 18.58
C VAL A 42 -17.85 -2.53 19.99
N LYS A 43 -17.40 -3.61 20.66
CA LYS A 43 -16.86 -3.54 22.03
C LYS A 43 -15.53 -2.77 22.11
N ARG A 44 -14.61 -3.04 21.19
CA ARG A 44 -13.27 -2.42 21.19
C ARG A 44 -13.30 -0.92 20.92
N TYR A 45 -14.17 -0.49 20.01
CA TYR A 45 -14.20 0.89 19.53
C TYR A 45 -15.44 1.68 19.98
N GLU A 46 -16.35 1.06 20.74
CA GLU A 46 -17.58 1.70 21.26
C GLU A 46 -18.38 2.40 20.15
N ILE A 47 -18.64 1.70 19.05
CA ILE A 47 -19.47 2.13 17.92
C ILE A 47 -20.63 1.15 17.71
N SER A 48 -21.71 1.58 17.09
CA SER A 48 -22.87 0.71 16.83
C SER A 48 -22.58 -0.28 15.68
N ARG A 49 -23.45 -1.30 15.53
CA ARG A 49 -23.26 -2.34 14.50
C ARG A 49 -23.33 -1.82 13.07
N THR A 50 -24.17 -0.83 12.80
CA THR A 50 -24.35 -0.28 11.43
C THR A 50 -23.02 0.25 10.84
N PRO A 51 -22.30 1.18 11.49
CA PRO A 51 -21.01 1.63 10.97
C PRO A 51 -19.97 0.49 10.90
N VAL A 52 -20.02 -0.53 11.77
CA VAL A 52 -19.11 -1.68 11.67
C VAL A 52 -19.33 -2.45 10.37
N ARG A 53 -20.58 -2.70 10.00
CA ARG A 53 -20.93 -3.36 8.73
C ARG A 53 -20.46 -2.56 7.50
N GLU A 54 -20.61 -1.23 7.56
CA GLU A 54 -20.10 -0.36 6.49
C GLU A 54 -18.57 -0.42 6.39
N ILE A 55 -17.87 -0.45 7.53
CA ILE A 55 -16.40 -0.63 7.58
C ILE A 55 -16.02 -1.99 6.98
N PHE A 56 -16.69 -3.07 7.36
CA PHE A 56 -16.39 -4.41 6.83
C PHE A 56 -16.62 -4.49 5.32
N ARG A 57 -17.70 -3.91 4.79
CA ARG A 57 -17.94 -3.82 3.34
C ARG A 57 -16.83 -3.05 2.63
N ARG A 58 -16.33 -1.97 3.23
CA ARG A 58 -15.24 -1.18 2.66
C ARG A 58 -13.92 -1.94 2.70
N LEU A 59 -13.61 -2.63 3.79
CA LEU A 59 -12.43 -3.49 3.90
C LEU A 59 -12.49 -4.67 2.90
N GLU A 60 -13.69 -5.22 2.65
CA GLU A 60 -13.93 -6.25 1.66
C GLU A 60 -13.73 -5.72 0.24
N HIS A 61 -14.27 -4.54 -0.07
CA HIS A 61 -14.02 -3.85 -1.34
C HIS A 61 -12.53 -3.57 -1.58
N ASP A 62 -11.77 -3.24 -0.52
CA ASP A 62 -10.32 -3.04 -0.59
C ASP A 62 -9.54 -4.38 -0.67
N GLY A 63 -10.23 -5.53 -0.64
CA GLY A 63 -9.61 -6.86 -0.68
C GLY A 63 -8.86 -7.26 0.59
N LEU A 64 -9.05 -6.51 1.69
CA LEU A 64 -8.37 -6.74 2.98
C LEU A 64 -9.06 -7.81 3.83
N VAL A 65 -10.36 -7.99 3.67
CA VAL A 65 -11.15 -9.03 4.31
C VAL A 65 -12.03 -9.74 3.28
N LYS A 66 -12.47 -10.94 3.60
CA LYS A 66 -13.47 -11.70 2.84
C LYS A 66 -14.63 -12.07 3.76
N ASN A 67 -15.86 -11.89 3.29
CA ASN A 67 -17.04 -12.35 3.99
C ASN A 67 -17.40 -13.75 3.48
N ILE A 68 -17.34 -14.73 4.37
CA ILE A 68 -17.72 -16.12 4.05
C ILE A 68 -19.14 -16.34 4.55
N PRO A 69 -20.12 -16.65 3.67
CA PRO A 69 -21.49 -16.89 4.06
C PRO A 69 -21.59 -17.86 5.23
N TYR A 70 -22.39 -17.52 6.22
CA TYR A 70 -22.63 -18.30 7.47
C TYR A 70 -21.42 -18.51 8.38
N LYS A 71 -20.19 -18.07 7.97
CA LYS A 71 -18.96 -18.20 8.77
C LYS A 71 -18.46 -16.87 9.32
N GLY A 72 -18.75 -15.76 8.63
CA GLY A 72 -18.36 -14.41 9.06
C GLY A 72 -17.24 -13.79 8.23
N THR A 73 -16.64 -12.73 8.76
CA THR A 73 -15.61 -11.94 8.10
C THR A 73 -14.22 -12.38 8.55
N TYR A 74 -13.33 -12.60 7.59
CA TYR A 74 -11.96 -13.07 7.80
C TYR A 74 -10.98 -12.15 7.09
N VAL A 75 -9.81 -11.93 7.68
CA VAL A 75 -8.69 -11.25 7.01
C VAL A 75 -8.30 -12.06 5.77
N SER A 76 -8.21 -11.39 4.62
CA SER A 76 -7.84 -12.05 3.36
C SER A 76 -6.42 -12.63 3.44
N ASP A 77 -6.22 -13.80 2.87
CA ASP A 77 -4.89 -14.33 2.64
C ASP A 77 -4.19 -13.49 1.55
N LEU A 78 -2.87 -13.53 1.55
CA LEU A 78 -2.05 -13.00 0.47
C LEU A 78 -0.98 -14.04 0.17
N ARG A 79 -1.33 -14.99 -0.71
CA ARG A 79 -0.46 -16.09 -1.10
C ARG A 79 0.57 -15.62 -2.12
N ARG A 80 1.58 -16.44 -2.35
CA ARG A 80 2.63 -16.17 -3.32
C ARG A 80 2.07 -15.89 -4.73
N ASP A 81 1.13 -16.71 -5.17
CA ASP A 81 0.49 -16.55 -6.48
C ASP A 81 -0.28 -15.23 -6.56
N ASP A 82 -1.02 -14.86 -5.49
CA ASP A 82 -1.73 -13.57 -5.41
C ASP A 82 -0.75 -12.39 -5.54
N ILE A 83 0.42 -12.46 -4.88
CA ILE A 83 1.48 -11.44 -4.98
C ILE A 83 1.99 -11.34 -6.41
N GLU A 84 2.26 -12.47 -7.06
CA GLU A 84 2.75 -12.50 -8.43
C GLU A 84 1.74 -11.88 -9.40
N GLU A 85 0.49 -12.32 -9.37
CA GLU A 85 -0.59 -11.82 -10.22
C GLU A 85 -0.84 -10.32 -10.03
N ILE A 86 -0.84 -9.83 -8.78
CA ILE A 86 -1.02 -8.41 -8.48
C ILE A 86 0.15 -7.59 -9.01
N LEU A 87 1.39 -8.08 -8.87
CA LEU A 87 2.56 -7.38 -9.38
C LEU A 87 2.60 -7.35 -10.92
N ASP A 88 2.09 -8.39 -11.61
CA ASP A 88 1.94 -8.39 -13.06
C ASP A 88 0.91 -7.36 -13.54
N ILE A 89 -0.22 -7.25 -12.85
CA ILE A 89 -1.21 -6.20 -13.11
C ILE A 89 -0.60 -4.80 -12.90
N ARG A 90 0.12 -4.60 -11.79
CA ARG A 90 0.81 -3.34 -11.51
C ARG A 90 1.85 -3.02 -12.58
N LEU A 91 2.67 -3.99 -12.97
CA LEU A 91 3.68 -3.85 -14.00
C LEU A 91 3.07 -3.33 -15.29
N ALA A 92 2.00 -3.94 -15.75
CA ALA A 92 1.32 -3.54 -16.98
C ALA A 92 0.68 -2.15 -16.88
N LEU A 93 -0.06 -1.89 -15.80
CA LEU A 93 -0.89 -0.70 -15.70
C LEU A 93 -0.18 0.52 -15.14
N GLU A 94 0.66 0.37 -14.11
CA GLU A 94 1.36 1.50 -13.50
C GLU A 94 2.52 1.99 -14.36
N SER A 95 3.22 1.10 -15.10
CA SER A 95 4.24 1.52 -16.08
C SER A 95 3.63 2.35 -17.21
N PHE A 96 2.48 1.94 -17.73
CA PHE A 96 1.76 2.74 -18.71
C PHE A 96 1.23 4.05 -18.12
N ALA A 97 0.76 4.04 -16.88
CA ALA A 97 0.32 5.25 -16.19
C ALA A 97 1.49 6.24 -16.00
N ALA A 98 2.69 5.77 -15.64
CA ALA A 98 3.88 6.62 -15.53
C ALA A 98 4.25 7.28 -16.85
N LYS A 99 4.18 6.54 -17.98
CA LYS A 99 4.31 7.10 -19.33
C LYS A 99 3.32 8.24 -19.58
N CYS A 100 2.03 8.00 -19.33
CA CYS A 100 0.98 9.00 -19.51
C CYS A 100 1.15 10.20 -18.57
N ALA A 101 1.59 9.98 -17.34
CA ALA A 101 1.85 11.04 -16.36
C ALA A 101 2.97 11.97 -16.85
N ALA A 102 4.05 11.43 -17.38
CA ALA A 102 5.15 12.23 -17.96
C ALA A 102 4.69 13.08 -19.16
N GLN A 103 3.73 12.59 -19.96
CA GLN A 103 3.17 13.35 -21.08
C GLN A 103 2.28 14.50 -20.62
N LYS A 104 1.56 14.34 -19.50
CA LYS A 104 0.48 15.25 -19.08
C LYS A 104 0.86 16.17 -17.90
N VAL A 105 1.96 15.89 -17.20
CA VAL A 105 2.33 16.64 -16.03
C VAL A 105 2.48 18.13 -16.33
N ASP A 106 1.78 18.95 -15.55
CA ASP A 106 1.85 20.41 -15.58
C ASP A 106 2.80 20.97 -14.49
N LYS A 107 2.84 22.28 -14.36
CA LYS A 107 3.71 22.94 -13.35
C LYS A 107 3.34 22.56 -11.92
N ASP A 108 2.06 22.46 -11.61
CA ASP A 108 1.56 22.10 -10.26
C ASP A 108 1.86 20.63 -9.97
N GLY A 109 1.69 19.75 -10.95
CA GLY A 109 2.11 18.36 -10.85
C GLY A 109 3.59 18.21 -10.57
N ILE A 110 4.47 18.92 -11.29
CA ILE A 110 5.92 18.93 -11.05
C ILE A 110 6.24 19.34 -9.61
N LYS A 111 5.54 20.34 -9.06
CA LYS A 111 5.70 20.74 -7.67
C LYS A 111 5.31 19.61 -6.71
N LYS A 112 4.15 18.97 -6.90
CA LYS A 112 3.72 17.82 -6.08
C LYS A 112 4.72 16.67 -6.10
N PHE A 113 5.29 16.32 -7.27
CA PHE A 113 6.35 15.33 -7.36
C PHE A 113 7.63 15.75 -6.63
N SER A 114 7.98 17.04 -6.64
CA SER A 114 9.13 17.56 -5.89
C SER A 114 8.91 17.52 -4.38
N ASP A 115 7.68 17.77 -3.91
CA ASP A 115 7.32 17.66 -2.49
C ASP A 115 7.41 16.21 -2.00
N LEU A 116 7.01 15.23 -2.83
CA LEU A 116 7.18 13.81 -2.53
C LEU A 116 8.65 13.39 -2.49
N GLU A 117 9.48 13.90 -3.42
CA GLU A 117 10.93 13.68 -3.38
C GLU A 117 11.54 14.14 -2.05
N ALA A 118 11.09 15.28 -1.52
CA ALA A 118 11.53 15.79 -0.20
C ALA A 118 11.06 14.86 0.95
N GLN A 119 9.85 14.29 0.87
CA GLN A 119 9.35 13.33 1.86
C GLN A 119 10.19 12.04 1.87
N PHE A 120 10.56 11.48 0.72
CA PHE A 120 11.47 10.33 0.65
C PHE A 120 12.86 10.65 1.24
N LYS A 121 13.44 11.82 0.93
CA LYS A 121 14.70 12.26 1.54
C LYS A 121 14.60 12.37 3.06
N LEU A 122 13.49 12.87 3.58
CA LEU A 122 13.22 12.93 5.02
C LEU A 122 13.13 11.53 5.62
N ALA A 123 12.37 10.61 5.00
CA ALA A 123 12.22 9.23 5.46
C ALA A 123 13.57 8.51 5.57
N ILE A 124 14.43 8.63 4.55
CA ILE A 124 15.79 8.06 4.55
C ILE A 124 16.61 8.65 5.70
N ARG A 125 16.64 9.99 5.84
CA ARG A 125 17.43 10.67 6.86
C ARG A 125 17.02 10.29 8.28
N THR A 126 15.71 10.10 8.51
CA THR A 126 15.16 9.78 9.84
C THR A 126 14.98 8.27 10.05
N GLN A 127 15.30 7.43 9.07
CA GLN A 127 15.04 5.99 9.06
C GLN A 127 13.59 5.64 9.44
N ASN A 128 12.63 6.48 8.99
CA ASN A 128 11.22 6.36 9.33
C ASN A 128 10.47 5.59 8.23
N SER A 129 10.20 4.31 8.48
CA SER A 129 9.48 3.43 7.55
C SER A 129 8.03 3.84 7.32
N VAL A 130 7.37 4.47 8.29
CA VAL A 130 5.98 4.96 8.15
C VAL A 130 5.94 6.10 7.15
N VAL A 131 6.83 7.09 7.29
CA VAL A 131 6.93 8.21 6.34
C VAL A 131 7.29 7.71 4.94
N SER A 132 8.18 6.70 4.85
CA SER A 132 8.55 6.08 3.57
C SER A 132 7.34 5.42 2.90
N PHE A 133 6.56 4.63 3.64
CA PHE A 133 5.36 3.96 3.15
C PHE A 133 4.27 4.95 2.70
N GLU A 134 4.07 6.03 3.44
CA GLU A 134 3.13 7.08 3.06
C GLU A 134 3.56 7.81 1.78
N ALA A 135 4.85 8.13 1.65
CA ALA A 135 5.39 8.77 0.46
C ALA A 135 5.27 7.87 -0.77
N ASP A 136 5.55 6.56 -0.62
CA ASP A 136 5.38 5.55 -1.67
C ASP A 136 3.93 5.49 -2.13
N THR A 137 2.98 5.38 -1.21
CA THR A 137 1.55 5.35 -1.52
C THR A 137 1.13 6.59 -2.29
N LYS A 138 1.48 7.78 -1.81
CA LYS A 138 1.15 9.06 -2.45
C LYS A 138 1.79 9.21 -3.83
N LEU A 139 3.00 8.67 -4.05
CA LEU A 139 3.66 8.73 -5.35
C LEU A 139 2.88 7.96 -6.41
N HIS A 140 2.51 6.73 -6.12
CA HIS A 140 1.76 5.92 -7.07
C HIS A 140 0.35 6.48 -7.32
N GLU A 141 -0.34 7.00 -6.30
CA GLU A 141 -1.61 7.71 -6.45
C GLU A 141 -1.46 8.95 -7.34
N LEU A 142 -0.44 9.79 -7.11
CA LEU A 142 -0.19 10.98 -7.91
C LEU A 142 0.10 10.64 -9.38
N ILE A 143 0.80 9.53 -9.65
CA ILE A 143 1.05 9.04 -11.00
C ILE A 143 -0.25 8.65 -11.69
N LEU A 144 -1.12 7.89 -11.03
CA LEU A 144 -2.42 7.47 -11.56
C LEU A 144 -3.33 8.68 -11.85
N ASP A 145 -3.38 9.64 -10.93
CA ASP A 145 -4.15 10.88 -11.07
C ASP A 145 -3.65 11.72 -12.24
N THR A 146 -2.32 11.93 -12.33
CA THR A 146 -1.69 12.71 -13.40
C THR A 146 -1.87 12.04 -14.77
N ALA A 147 -1.83 10.71 -14.82
CA ALA A 147 -2.11 9.93 -16.02
C ALA A 147 -3.55 10.13 -16.52
N GLY A 148 -4.51 10.40 -15.62
CA GLY A 148 -5.89 10.71 -15.94
C GLY A 148 -6.65 9.59 -16.64
N ASN A 149 -6.21 8.33 -16.53
CA ASN A 149 -6.91 7.16 -17.05
C ASN A 149 -7.82 6.55 -15.99
N LYS A 150 -9.10 6.93 -16.03
CA LYS A 150 -10.10 6.50 -15.04
C LYS A 150 -10.27 4.97 -14.95
N ARG A 151 -10.02 4.21 -16.02
CA ARG A 151 -10.14 2.75 -16.03
C ARG A 151 -8.97 2.10 -15.31
N ILE A 152 -7.75 2.54 -15.61
CA ILE A 152 -6.54 2.07 -14.89
C ILE A 152 -6.67 2.42 -13.40
N HIS A 153 -7.05 3.66 -13.10
CA HIS A 153 -7.25 4.11 -11.71
C HIS A 153 -8.24 3.20 -10.97
N ALA A 154 -9.41 2.89 -11.56
CA ALA A 154 -10.40 2.02 -10.94
C ALA A 154 -9.89 0.59 -10.70
N ILE A 155 -9.16 0.01 -11.65
CA ILE A 155 -8.60 -1.35 -11.52
C ILE A 155 -7.58 -1.38 -10.36
N ILE A 156 -6.64 -0.43 -10.33
CA ILE A 156 -5.63 -0.36 -9.26
C ILE A 156 -6.27 -0.09 -7.89
N THR A 157 -7.30 0.77 -7.83
CA THR A 157 -8.02 1.07 -6.59
C THR A 157 -8.71 -0.17 -6.01
N ASN A 158 -9.27 -1.05 -6.84
CA ASN A 158 -9.87 -2.30 -6.39
C ASN A 158 -8.85 -3.30 -5.78
N LEU A 159 -7.56 -3.15 -6.11
CA LEU A 159 -6.47 -3.95 -5.56
C LEU A 159 -5.69 -3.23 -4.45
N LEU A 160 -6.08 -2.00 -4.10
CA LEU A 160 -5.26 -1.10 -3.28
C LEU A 160 -4.91 -1.67 -1.91
N GLY A 161 -5.84 -2.39 -1.27
CA GLY A 161 -5.57 -3.03 0.02
C GLY A 161 -4.48 -4.10 -0.06
N GLN A 162 -4.53 -4.94 -1.10
CA GLN A 162 -3.52 -5.97 -1.34
C GLN A 162 -2.18 -5.35 -1.76
N ILE A 163 -2.22 -4.31 -2.60
CA ILE A 163 -1.02 -3.54 -2.98
C ILE A 163 -0.36 -2.91 -1.76
N HIS A 164 -1.13 -2.33 -0.84
CA HIS A 164 -0.59 -1.77 0.41
C HIS A 164 0.08 -2.83 1.28
N ARG A 165 -0.49 -4.04 1.36
CA ARG A 165 0.15 -5.16 2.08
C ARG A 165 1.48 -5.55 1.42
N ILE A 166 1.52 -5.67 0.09
CA ILE A 166 2.74 -5.97 -0.67
C ILE A 166 3.81 -4.90 -0.41
N ARG A 167 3.45 -3.61 -0.49
CA ARG A 167 4.36 -2.49 -0.21
C ARG A 167 4.85 -2.49 1.23
N PHE A 168 3.98 -2.76 2.18
CA PHE A 168 4.35 -2.85 3.58
C PHE A 168 5.37 -3.97 3.81
N ILE A 169 5.09 -5.19 3.31
CA ILE A 169 5.99 -6.33 3.42
C ILE A 169 7.35 -6.02 2.77
N SER A 170 7.35 -5.55 1.52
CA SER A 170 8.59 -5.24 0.82
C SER A 170 9.40 -4.13 1.50
N GLY A 171 8.74 -3.10 2.03
CA GLY A 171 9.39 -1.97 2.70
C GLY A 171 10.04 -2.33 4.03
N HIS A 172 9.65 -3.45 4.68
CA HIS A 172 10.25 -3.94 5.93
C HIS A 172 11.46 -4.85 5.68
N ILE A 173 11.74 -5.22 4.44
CA ILE A 173 12.95 -6.00 4.12
C ILE A 173 14.19 -5.13 4.36
N PRO A 174 15.20 -5.60 5.15
CA PRO A 174 16.39 -4.82 5.47
C PRO A 174 17.09 -4.24 4.24
N GLY A 175 17.37 -2.94 4.27
CA GLY A 175 18.01 -2.21 3.18
C GLY A 175 17.09 -1.80 2.02
N ARG A 176 15.87 -2.33 1.94
CA ARG A 176 14.93 -2.04 0.85
C ARG A 176 14.48 -0.59 0.81
N MET A 177 14.28 0.05 1.96
CA MET A 177 13.84 1.45 2.03
C MET A 177 14.75 2.38 1.21
N ASN A 178 16.07 2.25 1.31
CA ASN A 178 17.01 3.09 0.58
C ASN A 178 17.03 2.79 -0.93
N THR A 179 17.00 1.51 -1.31
CA THR A 179 16.98 1.11 -2.73
C THR A 179 15.69 1.51 -3.40
N THR A 180 14.54 1.31 -2.75
CA THR A 180 13.23 1.72 -3.26
C THR A 180 13.13 3.24 -3.42
N ALA A 181 13.65 4.01 -2.47
CA ALA A 181 13.66 5.47 -2.59
C ALA A 181 14.50 5.92 -3.81
N GLY A 182 15.63 5.27 -4.11
CA GLY A 182 16.39 5.51 -5.33
C GLY A 182 15.57 5.27 -6.59
N GLU A 183 14.87 4.14 -6.67
CA GLU A 183 13.95 3.82 -7.76
C GLU A 183 12.85 4.90 -7.91
N HIS A 184 12.27 5.35 -6.80
CA HIS A 184 11.26 6.42 -6.80
C HIS A 184 11.83 7.77 -7.28
N PHE A 185 13.07 8.11 -6.93
CA PHE A 185 13.74 9.32 -7.44
C PHE A 185 13.91 9.26 -8.96
N ASP A 186 14.24 8.10 -9.52
CA ASP A 186 14.38 7.94 -10.97
C ASP A 186 13.02 8.10 -11.67
N ILE A 187 11.93 7.54 -11.14
CA ILE A 187 10.57 7.72 -11.65
C ILE A 187 10.18 9.20 -11.61
N ILE A 188 10.33 9.85 -10.44
CA ILE A 188 10.00 11.27 -10.27
C ILE A 188 10.81 12.13 -11.26
N LYS A 189 12.09 11.86 -11.40
CA LYS A 189 12.98 12.57 -12.31
C LYS A 189 12.55 12.45 -13.76
N ALA A 190 12.17 11.24 -14.20
CA ALA A 190 11.70 11.01 -15.56
C ALA A 190 10.38 11.76 -15.84
N ILE A 191 9.42 11.71 -14.90
CA ILE A 191 8.14 12.44 -15.03
C ILE A 191 8.37 13.96 -15.07
N LYS A 192 9.22 14.51 -14.17
CA LYS A 192 9.53 15.94 -14.11
C LYS A 192 10.23 16.43 -15.39
N LYS A 193 11.03 15.57 -16.04
CA LYS A 193 11.68 15.85 -17.33
C LYS A 193 10.73 15.72 -18.51
N LYS A 194 9.51 15.26 -18.29
CA LYS A 194 8.54 14.96 -19.36
C LYS A 194 9.08 13.95 -20.36
N ASP A 195 9.76 12.91 -19.88
CA ASP A 195 10.29 11.81 -20.67
C ASP A 195 9.41 10.57 -20.48
N PRO A 196 8.44 10.33 -21.38
CA PRO A 196 7.46 9.25 -21.22
C PRO A 196 8.08 7.85 -21.24
N GLU A 197 9.07 7.64 -22.11
CA GLU A 197 9.69 6.34 -22.29
C GLU A 197 10.55 5.99 -21.05
N LEU A 198 11.31 6.95 -20.55
CA LEU A 198 12.08 6.77 -19.34
C LEU A 198 11.19 6.57 -18.11
N ALA A 199 10.06 7.30 -18.02
CA ALA A 199 9.11 7.14 -16.92
C ALA A 199 8.47 5.74 -16.93
N GLN A 200 8.14 5.21 -18.10
CA GLN A 200 7.65 3.84 -18.26
C GLN A 200 8.70 2.82 -17.80
N GLN A 201 9.93 2.95 -18.28
CA GLN A 201 11.03 2.02 -17.98
C GLN A 201 11.40 2.03 -16.50
N THR A 202 11.50 3.20 -15.87
CA THR A 202 11.85 3.30 -14.44
C THR A 202 10.76 2.73 -13.55
N MET A 203 9.47 2.93 -13.87
CA MET A 203 8.37 2.30 -13.15
C MET A 203 8.36 0.78 -13.36
N GLN A 204 8.59 0.31 -14.58
CA GLN A 204 8.70 -1.10 -14.88
C GLN A 204 9.79 -1.77 -14.03
N LEU A 205 10.99 -1.19 -14.02
CA LEU A 205 12.13 -1.69 -13.25
C LEU A 205 11.82 -1.73 -11.74
N HIS A 206 11.17 -0.69 -11.21
CA HIS A 206 10.75 -0.63 -9.80
C HIS A 206 9.84 -1.81 -9.42
N ILE A 207 8.83 -2.11 -10.23
CA ILE A 207 7.89 -3.19 -9.95
C ILE A 207 8.55 -4.57 -10.15
N GLU A 208 9.38 -4.74 -11.20
CA GLU A 208 10.16 -5.96 -11.43
C GLU A 208 11.13 -6.25 -10.29
N ASN A 209 11.81 -5.23 -9.77
CA ASN A 209 12.69 -5.37 -8.60
C ASN A 209 11.90 -5.80 -7.35
N THR A 210 10.70 -5.25 -7.16
CA THR A 210 9.81 -5.66 -6.07
C THR A 210 9.34 -7.10 -6.26
N LYS A 211 8.95 -7.50 -7.48
CA LYS A 211 8.55 -8.87 -7.82
C LYS A 211 9.70 -9.84 -7.57
N LYS A 212 10.88 -9.53 -8.09
CA LYS A 212 12.08 -10.34 -7.89
C LYS A 212 12.43 -10.53 -6.42
N LEU A 213 12.32 -9.47 -5.62
CA LEU A 213 12.63 -9.51 -4.19
C LEU A 213 11.65 -10.41 -3.43
N LEU A 214 10.34 -10.27 -3.66
CA LEU A 214 9.31 -10.98 -2.91
C LEU A 214 9.11 -12.43 -3.36
N LEU A 215 9.46 -12.76 -4.59
CA LEU A 215 9.30 -14.11 -5.13
C LEU A 215 10.59 -14.97 -5.07
N GLN A 216 11.69 -14.47 -4.47
CA GLN A 216 12.88 -15.27 -4.22
C GLN A 216 12.61 -16.32 -3.13
N PRO A 217 12.87 -17.63 -3.40
CA PRO A 217 12.52 -18.72 -2.47
C PRO A 217 13.10 -18.59 -1.06
N SER A 218 14.33 -18.08 -0.94
CA SER A 218 15.08 -18.03 0.33
C SER A 218 14.72 -16.87 1.25
N LYS A 219 14.15 -15.78 0.74
CA LYS A 219 13.84 -14.59 1.55
C LYS A 219 12.40 -14.51 2.01
N MET A 220 11.48 -15.05 1.24
CA MET A 220 10.07 -15.02 1.58
C MET A 220 9.70 -16.02 2.69
N GLU A 221 10.32 -17.21 2.69
CA GLU A 221 10.08 -18.18 3.76
C GLU A 221 10.71 -17.76 5.09
N GLU A 222 11.93 -17.21 5.09
CA GLU A 222 12.60 -16.77 6.32
C GLU A 222 11.94 -15.54 6.94
N GLU A 223 11.56 -14.53 6.15
CA GLU A 223 10.92 -13.32 6.69
C GLU A 223 9.43 -13.51 6.96
N PHE A 224 8.71 -14.26 6.13
CA PHE A 224 7.32 -14.63 6.41
C PHE A 224 7.22 -15.50 7.67
N LEU A 225 8.14 -16.44 7.87
CA LEU A 225 8.24 -17.25 9.07
C LEU A 225 8.73 -16.42 10.27
N SER A 226 9.65 -15.47 10.10
CA SER A 226 10.11 -14.58 11.18
C SER A 226 9.03 -13.60 11.64
N LEU A 227 8.22 -13.07 10.71
CA LEU A 227 7.05 -12.24 11.03
C LEU A 227 5.95 -13.05 11.72
N LEU A 228 5.82 -14.34 11.39
CA LEU A 228 4.90 -15.27 12.05
C LEU A 228 5.42 -15.74 13.42
N SER A 229 6.73 -15.88 13.62
CA SER A 229 7.34 -16.39 14.84
C SER A 229 7.52 -15.31 15.93
N ASN A 230 7.80 -14.06 15.55
CA ASN A 230 7.93 -12.94 16.49
C ASN A 230 6.62 -12.53 17.16
N SER A 231 5.50 -13.11 16.78
CA SER A 231 4.20 -12.90 17.40
C SER A 231 3.86 -13.93 18.49
N ASN A 232 4.79 -14.84 18.83
CA ASN A 232 4.59 -15.85 19.89
C ASN A 232 5.23 -15.47 21.25
N HIS A 233 5.81 -14.26 21.37
CA HIS A 233 6.41 -13.79 22.61
C HIS A 233 5.87 -12.43 23.03
N THR A 234 4.58 -12.35 23.35
CA THR A 234 4.00 -11.37 24.32
C THR A 234 2.65 -11.86 24.81
#